data_09de8204869b29b36ba5266ddfef3523
#
_entry.id   09de8204869b29b36ba5266ddfef3523
#
_cell.length_a   1.000
_cell.length_b   1.000
_cell.length_c   1.000
_cell.angle_alpha   90.00
_cell.angle_beta   90.00
_cell.angle_gamma   90.00
#
_symmetry.space_group_name_H-M   'P 1'
#
loop_
_entity.id
_entity.type
_entity.pdbx_description
1 polymer ?
#
loop_
_entity_poly.entity_id
_entity_poly.type
_entity_poly.pdbx_seq_one_letter_code
_entity_poly.pdbx_strand_id
1 'polypeptide(L)'
;KPLVYVRGNHETRGPGFSEFMNLFPSKTGTPSYLFRQGPAAFLVLDCGEDKPDSDMEYGGTAAYDAYRESMAQWLAETIESEEYKSAPVKIVLMHIPFEKEAGWWGNNELKRLLLPLLNKADVDLMLSGHNHRYSFREKGASGGNEFPILVNSNNDRVDVKVTPSRIQCTVYDATGKQLHQHNIDVK
;
A
#
# COMPACT_ATOMS: atom_id res chain seq x y z
N LYS A 1 -13.42 -8.57 14.92
CA LYS A 1 -13.28 -7.85 13.65
C LYS A 1 -12.18 -8.53 12.85
N PRO A 2 -12.30 -8.67 11.53
CA PRO A 2 -11.23 -9.19 10.70
C PRO A 2 -10.00 -8.27 10.79
N LEU A 3 -8.81 -8.87 10.71
CA LEU A 3 -7.53 -8.18 10.63
C LEU A 3 -6.98 -8.35 9.22
N VAL A 4 -6.57 -7.24 8.62
CA VAL A 4 -5.78 -7.21 7.38
C VAL A 4 -4.40 -6.68 7.77
N TYR A 5 -3.37 -7.49 7.56
CA TYR A 5 -1.99 -7.10 7.84
C TYR A 5 -1.29 -6.73 6.53
N VAL A 6 -0.74 -5.53 6.46
CA VAL A 6 0.08 -5.05 5.35
C VAL A 6 1.54 -5.20 5.77
N ARG A 7 2.29 -6.08 5.12
CA ARG A 7 3.69 -6.33 5.44
C ARG A 7 4.54 -5.10 5.14
N GLY A 8 5.35 -4.68 6.12
CA GLY A 8 6.37 -3.67 5.94
C GLY A 8 7.74 -4.28 5.65
N ASN A 9 8.73 -3.44 5.38
CA ASN A 9 10.10 -3.89 5.12
C ASN A 9 10.77 -4.51 6.35
N HIS A 10 10.36 -4.17 7.55
CA HIS A 10 10.92 -4.77 8.78
C HIS A 10 10.41 -6.19 9.03
N GLU A 11 9.21 -6.55 8.58
CA GLU A 11 8.69 -7.91 8.67
C GLU A 11 9.38 -8.90 7.73
N THR A 12 10.24 -8.42 6.83
CA THR A 12 11.08 -9.27 5.98
C THR A 12 12.41 -9.65 6.64
N ARG A 13 12.68 -9.13 7.82
CA ARG A 13 13.94 -9.27 8.55
C ARG A 13 13.81 -10.20 9.76
N GLY A 14 14.97 -10.74 10.19
CA GLY A 14 15.08 -11.56 11.38
C GLY A 14 14.58 -13.00 11.21
N PRO A 15 14.70 -13.84 12.25
CA PRO A 15 14.47 -15.28 12.14
C PRO A 15 13.00 -15.68 11.91
N GLY A 16 12.05 -14.78 12.17
CA GLY A 16 10.61 -15.04 12.00
C GLY A 16 10.03 -14.64 10.65
N PHE A 17 10.84 -14.13 9.71
CA PHE A 17 10.32 -13.60 8.43
C PHE A 17 9.57 -14.65 7.60
N SER A 18 10.01 -15.92 7.65
CA SER A 18 9.39 -17.03 6.91
C SER A 18 8.01 -17.42 7.44
N GLU A 19 7.70 -17.06 8.69
CA GLU A 19 6.44 -17.40 9.34
C GLU A 19 5.30 -16.43 8.99
N PHE A 20 5.60 -15.32 8.31
CA PHE A 20 4.60 -14.28 8.01
C PHE A 20 3.35 -14.87 7.33
N MET A 21 3.54 -15.69 6.29
CA MET A 21 2.41 -16.28 5.55
C MET A 21 1.66 -17.36 6.34
N ASN A 22 2.29 -17.97 7.35
CA ASN A 22 1.61 -18.90 8.26
C ASN A 22 0.72 -18.15 9.24
N LEU A 23 1.15 -16.98 9.71
CA LEU A 23 0.41 -16.12 10.63
C LEU A 23 -0.69 -15.31 9.94
N PHE A 24 -0.43 -14.85 8.73
CA PHE A 24 -1.31 -13.98 7.93
C PHE A 24 -1.52 -14.58 6.53
N PRO A 25 -2.23 -15.72 6.43
CA PRO A 25 -2.45 -16.37 5.14
C PRO A 25 -3.32 -15.51 4.22
N SER A 26 -3.02 -15.52 2.94
CA SER A 26 -3.80 -14.89 1.88
C SER A 26 -4.28 -15.91 0.85
N LYS A 27 -5.26 -15.51 0.03
CA LYS A 27 -5.78 -16.36 -1.07
C LYS A 27 -4.73 -16.61 -2.16
N THR A 28 -3.77 -15.71 -2.32
CA THR A 28 -2.72 -15.79 -3.35
C THR A 28 -1.52 -16.61 -2.90
N GLY A 29 -1.42 -16.94 -1.60
CA GLY A 29 -0.20 -17.54 -1.02
C GLY A 29 0.97 -16.56 -0.94
N THR A 30 0.74 -15.27 -1.21
CA THR A 30 1.73 -14.18 -1.12
C THR A 30 1.20 -13.05 -0.24
N PRO A 31 2.04 -12.13 0.27
CA PRO A 31 1.59 -10.97 1.03
C PRO A 31 0.77 -9.96 0.20
N SER A 32 0.75 -10.10 -1.14
CA SER A 32 -0.05 -9.24 -2.02
C SER A 32 -1.33 -9.95 -2.44
N TYR A 33 -2.47 -9.29 -2.26
CA TYR A 33 -3.78 -9.87 -2.59
C TYR A 33 -4.86 -8.79 -2.76
N LEU A 34 -5.96 -9.20 -3.38
CA LEU A 34 -7.18 -8.42 -3.53
C LEU A 34 -8.26 -8.97 -2.59
N PHE A 35 -9.03 -8.07 -1.97
CA PHE A 35 -10.28 -8.44 -1.30
C PHE A 35 -11.35 -7.35 -1.47
N ARG A 36 -12.61 -7.75 -1.28
CA ARG A 36 -13.76 -6.85 -1.30
C ARG A 36 -14.33 -6.68 0.11
N GLN A 37 -14.65 -5.42 0.46
CA GLN A 37 -15.42 -5.13 1.68
C GLN A 37 -16.39 -3.96 1.41
N GLY A 38 -17.67 -4.24 1.52
CA GLY A 38 -18.70 -3.26 1.17
C GLY A 38 -18.55 -2.78 -0.28
N PRO A 39 -18.54 -1.46 -0.55
CA PRO A 39 -18.41 -0.93 -1.90
C PRO A 39 -16.95 -0.95 -2.41
N ALA A 40 -15.96 -1.27 -1.56
CA ALA A 40 -14.56 -1.10 -1.90
C ALA A 40 -13.86 -2.41 -2.29
N ALA A 41 -12.99 -2.32 -3.31
CA ALA A 41 -11.90 -3.25 -3.57
C ALA A 41 -10.62 -2.73 -2.89
N PHE A 42 -9.95 -3.60 -2.17
CA PHE A 42 -8.69 -3.31 -1.51
C PHE A 42 -7.57 -4.11 -2.16
N LEU A 43 -6.61 -3.40 -2.73
CA LEU A 43 -5.34 -3.98 -3.19
C LEU A 43 -4.33 -3.88 -2.05
N VAL A 44 -3.98 -5.01 -1.45
CA VAL A 44 -2.86 -5.12 -0.53
C VAL A 44 -1.61 -5.41 -1.34
N LEU A 45 -0.63 -4.50 -1.29
CA LEU A 45 0.62 -4.60 -2.03
C LEU A 45 1.80 -4.67 -1.06
N ASP A 46 2.67 -5.64 -1.29
CA ASP A 46 3.86 -5.84 -0.48
C ASP A 46 5.06 -5.13 -1.11
N CYS A 47 5.75 -4.33 -0.32
CA CYS A 47 6.90 -3.57 -0.80
C CYS A 47 8.19 -4.39 -0.89
N GLY A 48 8.27 -5.52 -0.18
CA GLY A 48 9.55 -6.15 0.11
C GLY A 48 10.45 -5.22 0.94
N GLU A 49 11.73 -5.23 0.65
CA GLU A 49 12.75 -4.40 1.29
C GLU A 49 12.96 -3.05 0.59
N ASP A 50 13.62 -2.13 1.29
CA ASP A 50 13.86 -0.76 0.82
C ASP A 50 15.20 -0.55 0.11
N LYS A 51 16.12 -1.53 0.19
CA LYS A 51 17.46 -1.50 -0.42
C LYS A 51 17.56 -2.45 -1.60
N PRO A 52 18.60 -2.32 -2.46
CA PRO A 52 18.85 -3.27 -3.53
C PRO A 52 19.24 -4.65 -2.99
N ASP A 53 18.96 -5.70 -3.75
CA ASP A 53 19.31 -7.08 -3.37
C ASP A 53 20.83 -7.28 -3.11
N SER A 54 21.66 -6.44 -3.70
CA SER A 54 23.11 -6.42 -3.52
C SER A 54 23.57 -5.76 -2.21
N ASP A 55 22.66 -5.21 -1.40
CA ASP A 55 23.03 -4.56 -0.14
C ASP A 55 23.63 -5.57 0.85
N MET A 56 24.71 -5.15 1.53
CA MET A 56 25.44 -6.00 2.47
C MET A 56 24.59 -6.48 3.65
N GLU A 57 23.55 -5.72 4.04
CA GLU A 57 22.63 -6.12 5.11
C GLU A 57 21.88 -7.41 4.81
N TYR A 58 21.74 -7.78 3.52
CA TYR A 58 21.03 -9.00 3.13
C TYR A 58 21.93 -10.21 2.95
N GLY A 59 23.25 -10.05 3.05
CA GLY A 59 24.20 -11.16 2.96
C GLY A 59 24.09 -12.01 1.69
N GLY A 60 23.60 -11.44 0.58
CA GLY A 60 23.37 -12.14 -0.68
C GLY A 60 22.15 -13.07 -0.68
N THR A 61 21.24 -12.94 0.27
CA THR A 61 20.05 -13.81 0.37
C THR A 61 18.76 -13.15 -0.10
N ALA A 62 18.79 -11.86 -0.47
CA ALA A 62 17.62 -11.14 -0.96
C ALA A 62 17.34 -11.41 -2.44
N ALA A 63 16.07 -11.40 -2.81
CA ALA A 63 15.57 -11.51 -4.19
C ALA A 63 14.33 -10.61 -4.39
N TYR A 64 14.34 -9.42 -3.78
CA TYR A 64 13.19 -8.52 -3.80
C TYR A 64 13.00 -7.79 -5.13
N ASP A 65 14.05 -7.63 -5.93
CA ASP A 65 13.92 -7.00 -7.24
C ASP A 65 13.06 -7.88 -8.17
N ALA A 66 13.38 -9.16 -8.30
CA ALA A 66 12.57 -10.12 -9.06
C ALA A 66 11.17 -10.32 -8.44
N TYR A 67 11.06 -10.27 -7.11
CA TYR A 67 9.78 -10.34 -6.40
C TYR A 67 8.86 -9.17 -6.76
N ARG A 68 9.36 -7.94 -6.81
CA ARG A 68 8.59 -6.75 -7.20
C ARG A 68 8.10 -6.81 -8.63
N GLU A 69 8.93 -7.35 -9.54
CA GLU A 69 8.51 -7.56 -10.94
C GLU A 69 7.36 -8.58 -11.04
N SER A 70 7.46 -9.69 -10.32
CA SER A 70 6.39 -10.69 -10.26
C SER A 70 5.10 -10.12 -9.66
N MET A 71 5.21 -9.29 -8.63
CA MET A 71 4.06 -8.59 -8.04
C MET A 71 3.43 -7.59 -9.03
N ALA A 72 4.25 -6.88 -9.82
CA ALA A 72 3.74 -5.96 -10.83
C ALA A 72 2.97 -6.71 -11.94
N GLN A 73 3.43 -7.89 -12.35
CA GLN A 73 2.71 -8.75 -13.29
C GLN A 73 1.37 -9.20 -12.71
N TRP A 74 1.36 -9.69 -11.47
CA TRP A 74 0.12 -10.05 -10.77
C TRP A 74 -0.84 -8.86 -10.65
N LEU A 75 -0.33 -7.66 -10.33
CA LEU A 75 -1.14 -6.45 -10.24
C LEU A 75 -1.77 -6.11 -11.59
N ALA A 76 -1.00 -6.18 -12.68
CA ALA A 76 -1.49 -5.89 -14.04
C ALA A 76 -2.67 -6.80 -14.44
N GLU A 77 -2.63 -8.08 -14.04
CA GLU A 77 -3.72 -9.02 -14.26
C GLU A 77 -4.91 -8.74 -13.31
N THR A 78 -4.62 -8.45 -12.05
CA THR A 78 -5.62 -8.24 -11.00
C THR A 78 -6.50 -7.02 -11.27
N ILE A 79 -5.92 -5.91 -11.73
CA ILE A 79 -6.68 -4.69 -12.06
C ILE A 79 -7.62 -4.87 -13.27
N GLU A 80 -7.40 -5.88 -14.09
CA GLU A 80 -8.26 -6.25 -15.22
C GLU A 80 -9.39 -7.22 -14.81
N SER A 81 -9.34 -7.77 -13.60
CA SER A 81 -10.35 -8.73 -13.12
C SER A 81 -11.71 -8.07 -12.86
N GLU A 82 -12.79 -8.84 -13.01
CA GLU A 82 -14.14 -8.40 -12.68
C GLU A 82 -14.28 -8.08 -11.18
N GLU A 83 -13.60 -8.83 -10.32
CA GLU A 83 -13.59 -8.58 -8.87
C GLU A 83 -13.07 -7.17 -8.54
N TYR A 84 -12.07 -6.68 -9.27
CA TYR A 84 -11.54 -5.34 -9.11
C TYR A 84 -12.41 -4.29 -9.79
N LYS A 85 -12.71 -4.49 -11.08
CA LYS A 85 -13.40 -3.50 -11.94
C LYS A 85 -14.81 -3.16 -11.47
N SER A 86 -15.55 -4.15 -10.97
CA SER A 86 -16.93 -3.94 -10.49
C SER A 86 -17.02 -3.19 -9.17
N ALA A 87 -15.90 -2.91 -8.50
CA ALA A 87 -15.89 -2.11 -7.28
C ALA A 87 -16.11 -0.64 -7.59
N PRO A 88 -17.12 0.04 -7.00
CA PRO A 88 -17.23 1.48 -7.13
C PRO A 88 -16.07 2.25 -6.48
N VAL A 89 -15.44 1.70 -5.45
CA VAL A 89 -14.32 2.34 -4.73
C VAL A 89 -13.08 1.44 -4.78
N LYS A 90 -11.91 2.04 -5.00
CA LYS A 90 -10.64 1.32 -5.14
C LYS A 90 -9.59 1.89 -4.20
N ILE A 91 -9.16 1.10 -3.24
CA ILE A 91 -8.21 1.52 -2.19
C ILE A 91 -6.96 0.63 -2.24
N VAL A 92 -5.80 1.26 -2.21
CA VAL A 92 -4.50 0.59 -2.10
C VAL A 92 -4.01 0.65 -0.67
N LEU A 93 -3.56 -0.49 -0.16
CA LEU A 93 -2.85 -0.62 1.12
C LEU A 93 -1.42 -1.06 0.83
N MET A 94 -0.45 -0.19 1.05
CA MET A 94 0.96 -0.47 0.80
C MET A 94 1.82 0.25 1.85
N HIS A 95 2.80 -0.45 2.43
CA HIS A 95 3.57 0.10 3.55
C HIS A 95 4.42 1.31 3.13
N ILE A 96 5.22 1.20 2.06
CA ILE A 96 6.09 2.28 1.59
C ILE A 96 5.32 3.20 0.63
N PRO A 97 5.16 4.50 0.93
CA PRO A 97 4.49 5.43 0.02
C PRO A 97 5.37 5.80 -1.17
N PHE A 98 4.76 6.26 -2.27
CA PHE A 98 5.52 6.89 -3.35
C PHE A 98 6.04 8.26 -2.91
N GLU A 99 7.33 8.54 -3.17
CA GLU A 99 7.94 9.83 -2.90
C GLU A 99 8.05 10.67 -4.17
N LYS A 100 8.04 12.01 -4.01
CA LYS A 100 8.14 12.94 -5.14
C LYS A 100 9.50 12.83 -5.82
N GLU A 101 10.55 12.88 -5.04
CA GLU A 101 11.94 12.86 -5.50
C GLU A 101 12.50 11.44 -5.48
N ALA A 102 13.60 11.22 -6.20
CA ALA A 102 14.33 9.99 -6.13
C ALA A 102 14.78 9.75 -4.67
N GLY A 103 14.31 8.65 -4.13
CA GLY A 103 14.59 8.27 -2.75
C GLY A 103 15.46 7.02 -2.71
N TRP A 104 15.09 6.13 -1.81
CA TRP A 104 15.75 4.83 -1.68
C TRP A 104 15.46 3.93 -2.89
N TRP A 105 16.29 2.94 -3.08
CA TRP A 105 16.17 1.99 -4.19
C TRP A 105 14.77 1.38 -4.28
N GLY A 106 14.28 0.78 -3.20
CA GLY A 106 12.98 0.14 -3.16
C GLY A 106 11.82 1.08 -3.50
N ASN A 107 11.87 2.34 -3.04
CA ASN A 107 10.86 3.33 -3.40
C ASN A 107 10.87 3.64 -4.90
N ASN A 108 12.04 3.80 -5.50
CA ASN A 108 12.18 4.07 -6.93
C ASN A 108 11.68 2.89 -7.78
N GLU A 109 11.99 1.65 -7.36
CA GLU A 109 11.51 0.44 -8.03
C GLU A 109 9.99 0.26 -7.91
N LEU A 110 9.44 0.46 -6.72
CA LEU A 110 7.99 0.44 -6.52
C LEU A 110 7.30 1.49 -7.39
N LYS A 111 7.85 2.70 -7.46
CA LYS A 111 7.31 3.77 -8.31
C LYS A 111 7.42 3.42 -9.78
N ARG A 112 8.55 2.90 -10.24
CA ARG A 112 8.77 2.48 -11.63
C ARG A 112 7.79 1.39 -12.06
N LEU A 113 7.59 0.39 -11.22
CA LEU A 113 6.81 -0.81 -11.54
C LEU A 113 5.31 -0.62 -11.30
N LEU A 114 4.92 0.00 -10.19
CA LEU A 114 3.53 -0.03 -9.73
C LEU A 114 2.76 1.26 -10.04
N LEU A 115 3.42 2.43 -10.01
CA LEU A 115 2.70 3.68 -10.18
C LEU A 115 1.97 3.80 -11.53
N PRO A 116 2.54 3.39 -12.68
CA PRO A 116 1.83 3.41 -13.96
C PRO A 116 0.59 2.49 -13.96
N LEU A 117 0.69 1.32 -13.32
CA LEU A 117 -0.42 0.38 -13.20
C LEU A 117 -1.53 0.92 -12.31
N LEU A 118 -1.17 1.49 -11.15
CA LEU A 118 -2.13 2.06 -10.23
C LEU A 118 -2.82 3.32 -10.78
N ASN A 119 -2.12 4.12 -11.58
CA ASN A 119 -2.74 5.24 -12.29
C ASN A 119 -3.79 4.76 -13.30
N LYS A 120 -3.51 3.65 -14.02
CA LYS A 120 -4.47 3.01 -14.95
C LYS A 120 -5.64 2.35 -14.21
N ALA A 121 -5.44 1.96 -12.96
CA ALA A 121 -6.39 1.20 -12.16
C ALA A 121 -7.50 2.04 -11.52
N ASP A 122 -7.57 3.34 -11.80
CA ASP A 122 -8.56 4.28 -11.22
C ASP A 122 -8.63 4.24 -9.68
N VAL A 123 -7.47 4.17 -9.03
CA VAL A 123 -7.37 4.18 -7.57
C VAL A 123 -7.95 5.48 -7.00
N ASP A 124 -8.76 5.38 -5.95
CA ASP A 124 -9.34 6.54 -5.25
C ASP A 124 -8.49 7.00 -4.07
N LEU A 125 -7.80 6.08 -3.40
CA LEU A 125 -6.98 6.38 -2.23
C LEU A 125 -5.89 5.32 -2.04
N MET A 126 -4.70 5.77 -1.66
CA MET A 126 -3.65 4.90 -1.12
C MET A 126 -3.42 5.22 0.35
N LEU A 127 -3.36 4.19 1.19
CA LEU A 127 -2.99 4.27 2.61
C LEU A 127 -1.61 3.64 2.81
N SER A 128 -0.74 4.37 3.49
CA SER A 128 0.66 3.97 3.72
C SER A 128 1.14 4.34 5.12
N GLY A 129 2.30 3.81 5.49
CA GLY A 129 3.02 4.11 6.73
C GLY A 129 4.48 4.49 6.46
N HIS A 130 5.42 3.71 6.99
CA HIS A 130 6.86 3.76 6.76
C HIS A 130 7.58 5.02 7.26
N ASN A 131 7.09 6.21 6.92
CA ASN A 131 7.75 7.48 7.24
C ASN A 131 7.63 7.88 8.71
N HIS A 132 6.81 7.18 9.50
CA HIS A 132 6.51 7.47 10.91
C HIS A 132 5.98 8.88 11.16
N ARG A 133 5.58 9.59 10.12
CA ARG A 133 5.04 10.96 10.16
C ARG A 133 3.80 11.03 9.29
N TYR A 134 2.78 11.68 9.82
CA TYR A 134 1.58 11.95 9.06
C TYR A 134 1.86 12.88 7.86
N SER A 135 1.28 12.54 6.73
CA SER A 135 1.12 13.44 5.59
C SER A 135 -0.08 13.04 4.73
N PHE A 136 -0.76 14.02 4.19
CA PHE A 136 -1.73 13.81 3.12
C PHE A 136 -1.20 14.45 1.84
N ARG A 137 -1.10 13.66 0.80
CA ARG A 137 -0.51 14.05 -0.47
C ARG A 137 -1.59 14.00 -1.53
N GLU A 138 -1.89 15.15 -2.10
CA GLU A 138 -2.84 15.26 -3.19
C GLU A 138 -2.34 14.55 -4.46
N LYS A 139 -3.24 14.37 -5.43
CA LYS A 139 -2.91 13.94 -6.77
C LYS A 139 -1.75 14.74 -7.35
N GLY A 140 -0.74 14.06 -7.89
CA GLY A 140 0.48 14.65 -8.45
C GLY A 140 1.58 14.95 -7.44
N ALA A 141 1.28 15.04 -6.13
CA ALA A 141 2.24 15.48 -5.11
C ALA A 141 3.39 14.49 -4.88
N SER A 142 3.23 13.22 -5.24
CA SER A 142 4.27 12.18 -5.16
C SER A 142 4.95 11.91 -6.51
N GLY A 143 4.93 12.89 -7.42
CA GLY A 143 5.63 12.79 -8.71
C GLY A 143 4.95 11.86 -9.70
N GLY A 144 3.66 12.10 -9.97
CA GLY A 144 2.89 11.44 -11.01
C GLY A 144 1.76 10.53 -10.54
N ASN A 145 1.44 10.50 -9.23
CA ASN A 145 0.28 9.77 -8.71
C ASN A 145 -1.03 10.43 -9.17
N GLU A 146 -1.96 9.64 -9.71
CA GLU A 146 -3.29 10.08 -10.15
C GLU A 146 -4.36 9.99 -9.03
N PHE A 147 -3.96 9.68 -7.81
CA PHE A 147 -4.78 9.47 -6.62
C PHE A 147 -4.11 10.07 -5.38
N PRO A 148 -4.86 10.46 -4.34
CA PRO A 148 -4.28 10.92 -3.09
C PRO A 148 -3.63 9.78 -2.30
N ILE A 149 -2.62 10.12 -1.49
CA ILE A 149 -1.90 9.21 -0.61
C ILE A 149 -1.96 9.75 0.80
N LEU A 150 -2.53 8.98 1.74
CA LEU A 150 -2.45 9.25 3.16
C LEU A 150 -1.35 8.38 3.76
N VAL A 151 -0.32 9.03 4.29
CA VAL A 151 0.74 8.37 5.07
C VAL A 151 0.44 8.59 6.55
N ASN A 152 0.24 7.50 7.28
CA ASN A 152 -0.02 7.61 8.71
C ASN A 152 1.27 7.68 9.54
N SER A 153 1.19 8.30 10.71
CA SER A 153 2.27 8.24 11.71
C SER A 153 2.22 6.90 12.46
N ASN A 154 3.27 6.61 13.22
CA ASN A 154 3.31 5.43 14.11
C ASN A 154 2.59 5.66 15.44
N ASN A 155 2.05 6.86 15.70
CA ASN A 155 1.38 7.23 16.94
C ASN A 155 -0.12 7.48 16.78
N ASP A 156 -0.61 7.54 15.54
CA ASP A 156 -1.96 7.96 15.22
C ASP A 156 -2.77 6.80 14.64
N ARG A 157 -4.10 6.91 14.74
CA ARG A 157 -5.06 5.99 14.13
C ARG A 157 -5.82 6.71 13.02
N VAL A 158 -6.02 6.02 11.91
CA VAL A 158 -6.89 6.49 10.81
C VAL A 158 -8.17 5.66 10.81
N ASP A 159 -9.31 6.33 10.94
CA ASP A 159 -10.63 5.75 10.70
C ASP A 159 -11.06 6.10 9.27
N VAL A 160 -11.40 5.08 8.48
CA VAL A 160 -11.83 5.24 7.08
C VAL A 160 -13.28 4.80 6.93
N LYS A 161 -14.14 5.74 6.53
CA LYS A 161 -15.55 5.46 6.18
C LYS A 161 -15.69 5.52 4.68
N VAL A 162 -16.26 4.47 4.10
CA VAL A 162 -16.41 4.32 2.65
C VAL A 162 -17.87 4.17 2.28
N THR A 163 -18.32 5.00 1.35
CA THR A 163 -19.59 4.88 0.63
C THR A 163 -19.31 4.73 -0.86
N PRO A 164 -20.27 4.34 -1.71
CA PRO A 164 -20.01 4.25 -3.15
C PRO A 164 -19.57 5.56 -3.83
N SER A 165 -19.79 6.71 -3.21
CA SER A 165 -19.50 8.04 -3.77
C SER A 165 -18.46 8.84 -2.98
N ARG A 166 -18.01 8.36 -1.82
CA ARG A 166 -17.11 9.14 -0.95
C ARG A 166 -16.30 8.26 -0.01
N ILE A 167 -15.05 8.66 0.19
CA ILE A 167 -14.17 8.16 1.25
C ILE A 167 -13.92 9.30 2.23
N GLN A 168 -14.13 9.05 3.53
CA GLN A 168 -13.76 9.96 4.60
C GLN A 168 -12.67 9.32 5.46
N CYS A 169 -11.52 9.98 5.54
CA CYS A 169 -10.41 9.60 6.41
C CYS A 169 -10.36 10.56 7.60
N THR A 170 -10.40 10.05 8.82
CA THR A 170 -10.26 10.86 10.04
C THR A 170 -9.09 10.33 10.85
N VAL A 171 -8.14 11.20 11.16
CA VAL A 171 -6.92 10.86 11.92
C VAL A 171 -7.10 11.29 13.37
N TYR A 172 -6.82 10.39 14.28
CA TYR A 172 -6.89 10.61 15.73
C TYR A 172 -5.56 10.31 16.39
N ASP A 173 -5.20 11.11 17.40
CA ASP A 173 -4.08 10.79 18.26
C ASP A 173 -4.40 9.65 19.26
N ALA A 174 -3.41 9.27 20.07
CA ALA A 174 -3.56 8.21 21.07
C ALA A 174 -4.60 8.53 22.17
N THR A 175 -4.97 9.79 22.35
CA THR A 175 -6.01 10.23 23.32
C THR A 175 -7.42 10.17 22.73
N GLY A 176 -7.53 9.93 21.42
CA GLY A 176 -8.80 9.96 20.69
C GLY A 176 -9.20 11.36 20.19
N LYS A 177 -8.33 12.36 20.31
CA LYS A 177 -8.55 13.68 19.75
C LYS A 177 -8.37 13.63 18.22
N GLN A 178 -9.34 14.18 17.49
CA GLN A 178 -9.23 14.32 16.05
C GLN A 178 -8.16 15.35 15.68
N LEU A 179 -7.23 14.94 14.82
CA LEU A 179 -6.14 15.76 14.30
C LEU A 179 -6.44 16.28 12.90
N HIS A 180 -6.87 15.38 11.99
CA HIS A 180 -7.11 15.69 10.59
C HIS A 180 -8.36 14.99 10.08
N GLN A 181 -8.95 15.55 9.01
CA GLN A 181 -10.04 14.91 8.27
C GLN A 181 -9.92 15.24 6.79
N HIS A 182 -10.04 14.22 5.94
CA HIS A 182 -10.06 14.35 4.49
C HIS A 182 -11.30 13.69 3.93
N ASN A 183 -11.92 14.34 2.95
CA ASN A 183 -13.03 13.80 2.19
C ASN A 183 -12.57 13.70 0.73
N ILE A 184 -12.73 12.53 0.15
CA ILE A 184 -12.35 12.20 -1.21
C ILE A 184 -13.62 11.77 -1.92
N ASP A 185 -14.02 12.49 -2.95
CA ASP A 185 -15.13 12.09 -3.79
C ASP A 185 -14.64 10.99 -4.75
N VAL A 186 -15.40 9.90 -4.81
CA VAL A 186 -15.14 8.76 -5.70
C VAL A 186 -15.52 9.16 -7.11
N LYS A 187 -14.70 8.77 -8.07
CA LYS A 187 -14.88 9.12 -9.51
C LYS A 187 -16.09 8.44 -10.14
#